data_15924ba422cbc1d0e043855c4fd45f66
#
_entry.id   15924ba422cbc1d0e043855c4fd45f66
#
_cell.length_a   1.000
_cell.length_b   1.000
_cell.length_c   1.000
_cell.angle_alpha   90.00
_cell.angle_beta   90.00
_cell.angle_gamma   90.00
#
_symmetry.space_group_name_H-M   'P 1'
#
loop_
_entity.id
_entity.type
_entity.pdbx_description
1 polymer ?
#
loop_
_entity_poly.entity_id
_entity_poly.type
_entity_poly.pdbx_seq_one_letter_code
_entity_poly.pdbx_strand_id
1 'polypeptide(L)'
;MKTVKCLELIARDRKVIAPCSHLSYFPLAVASVEGSVITDEDGNKYIDFLSSGSSLNLGGSHPAVMEAVKSQLDLSAQYTQAYSYSRRSIEYAEKLASVYPGGIDVKVCFGN
;
A
#
# COMPACT_ATOMS: atom_id res chain seq x y z
N MET A 1 -5.58 -25.36 9.42
CA MET A 1 -5.41 -23.91 9.37
C MET A 1 -5.88 -23.32 10.68
N LYS A 2 -5.06 -22.54 11.38
CA LYS A 2 -5.47 -21.86 12.61
C LYS A 2 -6.16 -20.55 12.21
N THR A 3 -7.17 -20.12 12.95
CA THR A 3 -7.93 -18.88 12.65
C THR A 3 -8.35 -18.12 13.90
N VAL A 4 -7.80 -18.47 15.06
CA VAL A 4 -8.26 -17.93 16.37
C VAL A 4 -7.98 -16.43 16.48
N LYS A 5 -6.76 -15.99 16.20
CA LYS A 5 -6.37 -14.57 16.29
C LYS A 5 -7.05 -13.73 15.21
N CYS A 6 -7.15 -14.23 13.99
CA CYS A 6 -7.87 -13.55 12.91
C CYS A 6 -9.33 -13.28 13.30
N LEU A 7 -10.03 -14.28 13.81
CA LEU A 7 -11.43 -14.12 14.23
C LEU A 7 -11.58 -13.19 15.43
N GLU A 8 -10.66 -13.23 16.38
CA GLU A 8 -10.64 -12.31 17.52
C GLU A 8 -10.47 -10.85 17.07
N LEU A 9 -9.51 -10.57 16.17
CA LEU A 9 -9.31 -9.24 15.61
C LEU A 9 -10.52 -8.75 14.82
N ILE A 10 -11.11 -9.61 14.00
CA ILE A 10 -12.34 -9.27 13.26
C ILE A 10 -13.50 -8.96 14.21
N ALA A 11 -13.62 -9.70 15.32
CA ALA A 11 -14.65 -9.42 16.33
C ALA A 11 -14.43 -8.07 17.03
N ARG A 12 -13.17 -7.66 17.25
CA ARG A 12 -12.81 -6.35 17.79
C ARG A 12 -13.08 -5.23 16.79
N ASP A 13 -12.67 -5.42 15.54
CA ASP A 13 -12.90 -4.51 14.43
C ASP A 13 -14.38 -4.12 14.30
N ARG A 14 -15.26 -5.12 14.26
CA ARG A 14 -16.72 -4.93 14.16
C ARG A 14 -17.35 -4.08 15.25
N LYS A 15 -16.68 -3.90 16.37
CA LYS A 15 -17.14 -3.06 17.48
C LYS A 15 -16.83 -1.59 17.31
N VAL A 16 -15.80 -1.26 16.52
CA VAL A 16 -15.21 0.09 16.48
C VAL A 16 -15.04 0.66 15.09
N ILE A 17 -15.07 -0.19 14.04
CA ILE A 17 -14.91 0.25 12.66
C ILE A 17 -16.25 0.10 11.92
N ALA A 18 -16.63 1.16 11.22
CA ALA A 18 -17.88 1.17 10.45
C ALA A 18 -17.80 0.17 9.28
N PRO A 19 -18.85 -0.62 9.02
CA PRO A 19 -18.85 -1.64 7.97
C PRO A 19 -18.56 -1.12 6.57
N CYS A 20 -18.85 0.15 6.28
CA CYS A 20 -18.55 0.79 4.99
C CYS A 20 -17.04 0.96 4.71
N SER A 21 -16.19 0.78 5.74
CA SER A 21 -14.72 0.85 5.60
C SER A 21 -14.11 -0.43 5.04
N HIS A 22 -14.86 -1.51 4.93
CA HIS A 22 -14.37 -2.82 4.53
C HIS A 22 -15.13 -3.45 3.37
N LEU A 23 -14.38 -4.12 2.49
CA LEU A 23 -14.89 -5.08 1.51
C LEU A 23 -14.41 -6.47 1.92
N SER A 24 -14.94 -6.98 3.04
CA SER A 24 -14.49 -8.25 3.63
C SER A 24 -15.05 -9.45 2.87
N TYR A 25 -14.26 -10.04 2.00
CA TYR A 25 -14.64 -11.26 1.26
C TYR A 25 -14.39 -12.55 2.07
N PHE A 26 -13.43 -12.55 2.98
CA PHE A 26 -13.08 -13.70 3.83
C PHE A 26 -12.38 -13.23 5.12
N PRO A 27 -12.39 -14.05 6.17
CA PRO A 27 -11.88 -13.66 7.49
C PRO A 27 -10.34 -13.74 7.57
N LEU A 28 -9.67 -12.73 7.00
CA LEU A 28 -8.21 -12.60 7.01
C LEU A 28 -7.79 -11.35 7.77
N ALA A 29 -6.95 -11.52 8.80
CA ALA A 29 -6.23 -10.44 9.44
C ALA A 29 -4.74 -10.56 9.05
N VAL A 30 -4.26 -9.61 8.26
CA VAL A 30 -2.90 -9.63 7.71
C VAL A 30 -1.89 -9.18 8.76
N ALA A 31 -0.90 -10.01 9.05
CA ALA A 31 0.24 -9.67 9.91
C ALA A 31 1.42 -9.13 9.11
N SER A 32 1.73 -9.72 7.95
CA SER A 32 2.81 -9.28 7.08
C SER A 32 2.58 -9.68 5.63
N VAL A 33 3.24 -8.96 4.72
CA VAL A 33 3.29 -9.29 3.29
C VAL A 33 4.74 -9.20 2.84
N GLU A 34 5.22 -10.25 2.17
CA GLU A 34 6.58 -10.31 1.60
C GLU A 34 6.52 -10.89 0.19
N GLY A 35 6.93 -10.12 -0.80
CA GLY A 35 6.75 -10.50 -2.20
C GLY A 35 5.29 -10.82 -2.50
N SER A 36 5.03 -12.03 -2.96
CA SER A 36 3.66 -12.54 -3.25
C SER A 36 3.11 -13.42 -2.13
N VAL A 37 3.60 -13.29 -0.89
CA VAL A 37 3.13 -14.10 0.24
C VAL A 37 2.56 -13.22 1.33
N ILE A 38 1.30 -13.47 1.68
CA ILE A 38 0.64 -12.90 2.86
C ILE A 38 0.81 -13.88 4.02
N THR A 39 1.15 -13.38 5.20
CA THR A 39 1.09 -14.12 6.45
C THR A 39 0.00 -13.50 7.33
N ASP A 40 -0.92 -14.30 7.83
CA ASP A 40 -1.97 -13.84 8.73
C ASP A 40 -1.51 -13.84 10.20
N GLU A 41 -2.35 -13.31 11.09
CA GLU A 41 -2.07 -13.21 12.54
C GLU A 41 -1.97 -14.59 13.24
N ASP A 42 -2.46 -15.64 12.61
CA ASP A 42 -2.33 -17.02 13.09
C ASP A 42 -1.11 -17.75 12.50
N GLY A 43 -0.35 -17.07 11.60
CA GLY A 43 0.86 -17.59 10.96
C GLY A 43 0.59 -18.45 9.72
N ASN A 44 -0.63 -18.48 9.21
CA ASN A 44 -0.90 -19.15 7.94
C ASN A 44 -0.39 -18.29 6.77
N LYS A 45 0.09 -18.96 5.72
CA LYS A 45 0.62 -18.30 4.51
C LYS A 45 -0.31 -18.51 3.33
N TYR A 46 -0.48 -17.46 2.55
CA TYR A 46 -1.32 -17.41 1.36
C TYR A 46 -0.57 -16.79 0.20
N ILE A 47 -0.83 -17.24 -1.02
CA ILE A 47 -0.35 -16.56 -2.23
C ILE A 47 -1.26 -15.38 -2.51
N ASP A 48 -0.67 -14.20 -2.63
CA ASP A 48 -1.37 -12.95 -2.91
C ASP A 48 -1.60 -12.75 -4.41
N PHE A 49 -2.79 -13.11 -4.88
CA PHE A 49 -3.24 -12.82 -6.24
C PHE A 49 -3.96 -11.45 -6.35
N LEU A 50 -4.26 -10.81 -5.23
CA LEU A 50 -4.95 -9.52 -5.19
C LEU A 50 -3.97 -8.34 -5.29
N SER A 51 -2.73 -8.52 -4.81
CA SER A 51 -1.69 -7.47 -4.77
C SER A 51 -2.20 -6.17 -4.12
N SER A 52 -2.93 -6.28 -2.99
CA SER A 52 -3.55 -5.13 -2.32
C SER A 52 -4.40 -4.26 -3.27
N GLY A 53 -5.27 -4.89 -4.06
CA GLY A 53 -6.05 -4.19 -5.08
C GLY A 53 -5.20 -3.68 -6.25
N SER A 54 -4.22 -4.46 -6.69
CA SER A 54 -3.30 -4.16 -7.80
C SER A 54 -2.32 -3.01 -7.54
N SER A 55 -2.06 -2.68 -6.27
CA SER A 55 -1.13 -1.59 -5.90
C SER A 55 0.30 -2.07 -5.61
N LEU A 56 0.54 -3.38 -5.43
CA LEU A 56 1.84 -3.95 -5.09
C LEU A 56 2.54 -4.61 -6.30
N ASN A 57 2.79 -3.85 -7.35
CA ASN A 57 3.36 -4.37 -8.61
C ASN A 57 4.76 -5.01 -8.44
N LEU A 58 5.52 -4.63 -7.42
CA LEU A 58 6.82 -5.21 -7.08
C LEU A 58 6.74 -6.26 -5.97
N GLY A 59 5.53 -6.60 -5.54
CA GLY A 59 5.28 -7.41 -4.35
C GLY A 59 5.30 -6.60 -3.05
N GLY A 60 4.76 -7.21 -1.99
CA GLY A 60 4.70 -6.59 -0.67
C GLY A 60 6.08 -6.41 -0.06
N SER A 61 6.27 -5.32 0.64
CA SER A 61 7.51 -5.02 1.41
C SER A 61 8.79 -5.11 0.58
N HIS A 62 8.75 -4.71 -0.70
CA HIS A 62 9.93 -4.75 -1.57
C HIS A 62 11.10 -3.96 -0.96
N PRO A 63 12.31 -4.55 -0.77
CA PRO A 63 13.38 -3.94 0.01
C PRO A 63 13.78 -2.53 -0.45
N ALA A 64 13.94 -2.31 -1.75
CA ALA A 64 14.30 -1.00 -2.28
C ALA A 64 13.21 0.07 -2.07
N VAL A 65 11.93 -0.33 -2.11
CA VAL A 65 10.82 0.58 -1.82
C VAL A 65 10.81 0.92 -0.34
N MET A 66 10.95 -0.07 0.54
CA MET A 66 10.97 0.13 2.00
C MET A 66 12.13 1.03 2.42
N GLU A 67 13.31 0.86 1.82
CA GLU A 67 14.46 1.72 2.09
C GLU A 67 14.22 3.17 1.65
N ALA A 68 13.66 3.37 0.45
CA ALA A 68 13.33 4.71 -0.04
C ALA A 68 12.28 5.41 0.86
N VAL A 69 11.27 4.67 1.34
CA VAL A 69 10.26 5.19 2.28
C VAL A 69 10.91 5.59 3.60
N LYS A 70 11.73 4.73 4.21
CA LYS A 70 12.43 5.03 5.46
C LYS A 70 13.31 6.27 5.33
N SER A 71 14.13 6.35 4.27
CA SER A 71 14.97 7.51 4.00
C SER A 71 14.17 8.80 3.82
N GLN A 72 12.98 8.73 3.24
CA GLN A 72 12.11 9.90 3.09
C GLN A 72 11.47 10.31 4.41
N LEU A 73 11.10 9.35 5.27
CA LEU A 73 10.53 9.63 6.59
C LEU A 73 11.53 10.38 7.50
N ASP A 74 12.83 10.09 7.39
CA ASP A 74 13.88 10.79 8.13
C ASP A 74 13.99 12.27 7.72
N LEU A 75 13.57 12.63 6.51
CA LEU A 75 13.58 14.01 6.00
C LEU A 75 12.24 14.71 6.24
N SER A 76 11.15 14.09 5.90
CA SER A 76 9.81 14.65 6.02
C SER A 76 8.76 13.55 5.86
N ALA A 77 7.98 13.31 6.91
CA ALA A 77 6.88 12.35 6.88
C ALA A 77 5.67 12.86 6.09
N GLN A 78 5.34 14.15 6.25
CA GLN A 78 4.17 14.76 5.61
C GLN A 78 4.32 16.27 5.50
N TYR A 79 4.02 16.80 4.32
CA TYR A 79 3.78 18.22 4.09
C TYR A 79 2.83 18.42 2.92
N THR A 80 1.94 19.42 3.02
CA THR A 80 0.85 19.61 2.05
C THR A 80 1.38 20.15 0.72
N GLN A 81 1.25 19.39 -0.36
CA GLN A 81 1.67 19.79 -1.71
C GLN A 81 0.88 20.98 -2.28
N ALA A 82 -0.34 21.19 -1.80
CA ALA A 82 -1.15 22.34 -2.24
C ALA A 82 -0.50 23.70 -1.92
N TYR A 83 0.40 23.75 -0.93
CA TYR A 83 1.07 24.98 -0.50
C TYR A 83 2.58 25.00 -0.73
N SER A 84 3.15 23.90 -1.21
CA SER A 84 4.61 23.77 -1.36
C SER A 84 4.98 22.81 -2.48
N TYR A 85 6.23 22.89 -2.93
CA TYR A 85 6.77 21.99 -3.92
C TYR A 85 7.60 20.90 -3.24
N SER A 86 7.48 19.67 -3.74
CA SER A 86 8.26 18.53 -3.27
C SER A 86 9.13 18.01 -4.41
N ARG A 87 10.43 17.88 -4.15
CA ARG A 87 11.38 17.30 -5.12
C ARG A 87 10.92 15.92 -5.58
N ARG A 88 10.51 15.06 -4.63
CA ARG A 88 10.11 13.67 -4.93
C ARG A 88 8.87 13.60 -5.82
N SER A 89 7.90 14.47 -5.57
CA SER A 89 6.70 14.53 -6.43
C SER A 89 7.04 14.99 -7.84
N ILE A 90 7.94 15.96 -7.98
CA ILE A 90 8.40 16.45 -9.29
C ILE A 90 9.14 15.35 -10.05
N GLU A 91 10.15 14.72 -9.43
CA GLU A 91 10.92 13.62 -10.02
C GLU A 91 10.00 12.45 -10.45
N TYR A 92 9.01 12.13 -9.64
CA TYR A 92 8.02 11.09 -9.96
C TYR A 92 7.13 11.48 -11.13
N ALA A 93 6.62 12.72 -11.15
CA ALA A 93 5.81 13.23 -12.26
C ALA A 93 6.60 13.26 -13.58
N GLU A 94 7.85 13.71 -13.56
CA GLU A 94 8.77 13.68 -14.70
C GLU A 94 8.96 12.24 -15.22
N LYS A 95 9.17 11.29 -14.30
CA LYS A 95 9.32 9.87 -14.67
C LYS A 95 8.05 9.32 -15.29
N LEU A 96 6.88 9.60 -14.73
CA LEU A 96 5.59 9.17 -15.29
C LEU A 96 5.36 9.77 -16.69
N ALA A 97 5.60 11.07 -16.84
CA ALA A 97 5.47 11.75 -18.12
C ALA A 97 6.41 11.15 -19.20
N SER A 98 7.65 10.78 -18.80
CA SER A 98 8.64 10.21 -19.73
C SER A 98 8.28 8.84 -20.28
N VAL A 99 7.46 8.06 -19.57
CA VAL A 99 7.02 6.72 -19.97
C VAL A 99 5.61 6.69 -20.56
N TYR A 100 4.92 7.84 -20.59
CA TYR A 100 3.58 7.93 -21.15
C TYR A 100 3.61 7.71 -22.68
N PRO A 101 2.75 6.84 -23.22
CA PRO A 101 2.76 6.56 -24.64
C PRO A 101 2.27 7.76 -25.48
N GLY A 102 2.83 7.91 -26.69
CA GLY A 102 2.36 8.87 -27.67
C GLY A 102 3.17 10.16 -27.80
N GLY A 103 4.22 10.37 -27.00
CA GLY A 103 5.14 11.53 -27.13
C GLY A 103 4.47 12.90 -27.02
N ILE A 104 3.34 12.98 -26.32
CA ILE A 104 2.60 14.22 -26.07
C ILE A 104 3.06 14.86 -24.77
N ASP A 105 2.95 16.19 -24.70
CA ASP A 105 3.18 16.94 -23.47
C ASP A 105 2.06 16.63 -22.47
N VAL A 106 2.38 15.89 -21.42
CA VAL A 106 1.43 15.47 -20.38
C VAL A 106 1.79 16.08 -19.04
N LYS A 107 0.78 16.30 -18.22
CA LYS A 107 0.94 16.72 -16.83
C LYS A 107 0.31 15.71 -15.90
N VAL A 108 0.97 15.47 -14.76
CA VAL A 108 0.53 14.54 -13.74
C VAL A 108 -0.25 15.27 -12.66
N CYS A 109 -1.42 14.75 -12.33
CA CYS A 109 -2.22 15.20 -11.18
C CYS A 109 -2.21 14.07 -10.13
N PHE A 110 -1.82 14.40 -8.91
CA PHE A 110 -1.87 13.48 -7.78
C PHE A 110 -3.17 13.66 -7.01
N GLY A 111 -3.84 12.55 -6.69
CA GLY A 111 -5.06 12.50 -5.89
C GLY A 111 -5.04 11.32 -4.92
N ASN A 112 -5.88 11.37 -3.92
CA ASN A 112 -6.13 10.26 -2.97
C ASN A 112 -7.39 9.52 -3.38
#